data_01a9025815c115089d46e2f99305ba08
#
_entry.id   01a9025815c115089d46e2f99305ba08
#
_cell.length_a   1.000
_cell.length_b   1.000
_cell.length_c   1.000
_cell.angle_alpha   90.00
_cell.angle_beta   90.00
_cell.angle_gamma   90.00
#
_symmetry.space_group_name_H-M   'P 1'
#
loop_
_entity.id
_entity.type
_entity.pdbx_description
1 polymer ?
#
loop_
_entity_poly.entity_id
_entity_poly.type
_entity_poly.pdbx_seq_one_letter_code
_entity_poly.pdbx_strand_id
1 'polypeptide(L)'
;MPSIPYSKKVMDLFLNPKNLGEIENPDGQATEGSPACGDMVQLQLKVNKETQVIEDIKFKSFGCASNIATASIITEIAKGKTVQEAKNLKYSQVVEELGGLPAVKVHCSILAIQSLKRAIENYEEKNGLVPKDTPTDEALIKERLRGVIDPNTGRDLIGSKLVSKIEFNDGVLKIYLNLKDNNQFANAIKEEIIEKFEYRWDVKAIDVVFLA
;
A
#
# COMPACT_ATOMS: atom_id res chain seq x y z
N MET A 1 16.93 4.51 -32.97
CA MET A 1 16.13 3.85 -31.90
C MET A 1 15.49 4.94 -31.09
N PRO A 2 14.19 4.88 -30.77
CA PRO A 2 13.61 5.84 -29.84
C PRO A 2 14.36 5.71 -28.51
N SER A 3 14.86 6.83 -27.99
CA SER A 3 15.52 6.85 -26.67
C SER A 3 14.53 6.44 -25.62
N ILE A 4 14.91 5.51 -24.74
CA ILE A 4 14.12 5.18 -23.54
C ILE A 4 14.06 6.46 -22.69
N PRO A 5 12.86 6.97 -22.36
CA PRO A 5 12.71 8.28 -21.70
C PRO A 5 13.06 8.25 -20.20
N TYR A 6 13.86 7.29 -19.77
CA TYR A 6 14.25 7.10 -18.38
C TYR A 6 15.69 7.55 -18.13
N SER A 7 15.92 8.11 -16.93
CA SER A 7 17.28 8.40 -16.47
C SER A 7 18.09 7.11 -16.34
N LYS A 8 19.41 7.22 -16.38
CA LYS A 8 20.30 6.07 -16.12
C LYS A 8 19.97 5.42 -14.75
N LYS A 9 19.71 6.22 -13.73
CA LYS A 9 19.39 5.74 -12.38
C LYS A 9 18.10 4.93 -12.35
N VAL A 10 17.06 5.33 -13.07
CA VAL A 10 15.83 4.54 -13.21
C VAL A 10 16.11 3.19 -13.84
N MET A 11 16.91 3.15 -14.91
CA MET A 11 17.28 1.89 -15.58
C MET A 11 18.14 0.99 -14.70
N ASP A 12 19.11 1.57 -13.97
CA ASP A 12 19.98 0.82 -13.06
C ASP A 12 19.16 0.18 -11.90
N LEU A 13 18.21 0.92 -11.31
CA LEU A 13 17.35 0.42 -10.25
C LEU A 13 16.27 -0.55 -10.73
N PHE A 14 15.85 -0.44 -11.99
CA PHE A 14 14.97 -1.44 -12.58
C PHE A 14 15.68 -2.78 -12.79
N LEU A 15 16.92 -2.75 -13.31
CA LEU A 15 17.69 -3.96 -13.59
C LEU A 15 18.30 -4.60 -12.34
N ASN A 16 18.65 -3.77 -11.34
CA ASN A 16 19.27 -4.18 -10.09
C ASN A 16 18.58 -3.51 -8.89
N PRO A 17 17.31 -3.85 -8.61
CA PRO A 17 16.55 -3.21 -7.55
C PRO A 17 17.18 -3.49 -6.17
N LYS A 18 17.27 -2.45 -5.35
CA LYS A 18 17.71 -2.54 -3.96
C LYS A 18 16.53 -2.92 -3.08
N ASN A 19 16.81 -3.70 -2.03
CA ASN A 19 15.81 -4.09 -1.02
C ASN A 19 14.59 -4.86 -1.60
N LEU A 20 14.72 -5.50 -2.76
CA LEU A 20 13.70 -6.41 -3.29
C LEU A 20 13.63 -7.66 -2.42
N GLY A 21 12.42 -8.09 -2.07
CA GLY A 21 12.19 -9.31 -1.28
C GLY A 21 11.15 -9.14 -0.19
N GLU A 22 11.26 -9.97 0.85
CA GLU A 22 10.34 -10.00 2.00
C GLU A 22 11.10 -9.92 3.31
N ILE A 23 10.38 -9.47 4.34
CA ILE A 23 10.81 -9.52 5.74
C ILE A 23 9.98 -10.61 6.43
N GLU A 24 10.65 -11.53 7.09
CA GLU A 24 9.97 -12.49 7.97
C GLU A 24 9.40 -11.75 9.19
N ASN A 25 8.10 -11.87 9.41
CA ASN A 25 7.38 -11.20 10.51
C ASN A 25 7.59 -9.68 10.51
N PRO A 26 7.12 -8.94 9.49
CA PRO A 26 7.27 -7.49 9.42
C PRO A 26 6.47 -6.80 10.53
N ASP A 27 7.04 -5.71 11.08
CA ASP A 27 6.36 -4.90 12.09
C ASP A 27 5.25 -4.05 11.49
N GLY A 28 5.41 -3.64 10.22
CA GLY A 28 4.38 -2.96 9.43
C GLY A 28 4.45 -3.39 7.97
N GLN A 29 3.30 -3.47 7.32
CA GLN A 29 3.23 -3.79 5.89
C GLN A 29 2.01 -3.15 5.23
N ALA A 30 2.10 -2.95 3.93
CA ALA A 30 0.96 -2.56 3.10
C ALA A 30 1.17 -2.96 1.65
N THR A 31 0.09 -3.30 0.99
CA THR A 31 0.01 -3.46 -0.45
C THR A 31 -0.88 -2.37 -1.01
N GLU A 32 -0.37 -1.61 -1.95
CA GLU A 32 -1.11 -0.55 -2.64
C GLU A 32 -1.05 -0.78 -4.15
N GLY A 33 -2.18 -0.53 -4.80
CA GLY A 33 -2.33 -0.67 -6.24
C GLY A 33 -2.71 0.63 -6.93
N SER A 34 -2.37 0.76 -8.19
CA SER A 34 -2.81 1.87 -9.04
C SER A 34 -3.81 1.37 -10.08
N PRO A 35 -5.13 1.63 -9.92
CA PRO A 35 -6.13 1.23 -10.90
C PRO A 35 -5.92 1.81 -12.30
N ALA A 36 -5.17 2.92 -12.38
CA ALA A 36 -4.90 3.60 -13.65
C ALA A 36 -3.94 2.84 -14.56
N CYS A 37 -3.02 2.05 -14.00
CA CYS A 37 -1.99 1.34 -14.77
C CYS A 37 -1.83 -0.13 -14.38
N GLY A 38 -2.52 -0.61 -13.36
CA GLY A 38 -2.39 -1.99 -12.86
C GLY A 38 -1.08 -2.26 -12.09
N ASP A 39 -0.30 -1.21 -11.80
CA ASP A 39 0.91 -1.35 -10.99
C ASP A 39 0.55 -1.63 -9.52
N MET A 40 1.31 -2.50 -8.86
CA MET A 40 1.18 -2.82 -7.43
C MET A 40 2.53 -2.71 -6.73
N VAL A 41 2.52 -2.25 -5.49
CA VAL A 41 3.69 -2.20 -4.60
C VAL A 41 3.29 -2.70 -3.22
N GLN A 42 3.99 -3.72 -2.74
CA GLN A 42 3.98 -4.14 -1.35
C GLN A 42 5.23 -3.62 -0.66
N LEU A 43 5.09 -3.00 0.50
CA LEU A 43 6.19 -2.59 1.37
C LEU A 43 6.07 -3.27 2.73
N GLN A 44 7.21 -3.69 3.27
CA GLN A 44 7.33 -4.31 4.58
C GLN A 44 8.43 -3.62 5.37
N LEU A 45 8.16 -3.35 6.65
CA LEU A 45 9.03 -2.59 7.55
C LEU A 45 9.45 -3.43 8.74
N LYS A 46 10.72 -3.27 9.14
CA LYS A 46 11.23 -3.65 10.46
C LYS A 46 11.60 -2.38 11.20
N VAL A 47 11.02 -2.16 12.38
CA VAL A 47 11.15 -0.90 13.13
C VAL A 47 11.69 -1.20 14.53
N ASN A 48 12.73 -0.47 14.92
CA ASN A 48 13.22 -0.48 16.29
C ASN A 48 12.19 0.24 17.20
N LYS A 49 11.62 -0.49 18.14
CA LYS A 49 10.50 0.02 18.98
C LYS A 49 10.94 1.12 19.95
N GLU A 50 12.21 1.17 20.32
CA GLU A 50 12.73 2.20 21.27
C GLU A 50 13.06 3.50 20.55
N THR A 51 13.72 3.41 19.40
CA THR A 51 14.18 4.57 18.62
C THR A 51 13.20 5.00 17.54
N GLN A 52 12.20 4.17 17.22
CA GLN A 52 11.25 4.36 16.11
C GLN A 52 11.95 4.47 14.74
N VAL A 53 13.17 3.93 14.60
CA VAL A 53 13.94 3.92 13.36
C VAL A 53 13.58 2.70 12.52
N ILE A 54 13.42 2.88 11.22
CA ILE A 54 13.24 1.81 10.23
C ILE A 54 14.60 1.13 10.03
N GLU A 55 14.79 -0.03 10.64
CA GLU A 55 16.04 -0.82 10.57
C GLU A 55 16.15 -1.59 9.26
N ASP A 56 15.03 -2.13 8.79
CA ASP A 56 14.98 -2.77 7.48
C ASP A 56 13.66 -2.49 6.78
N ILE A 57 13.71 -2.49 5.45
CA ILE A 57 12.56 -2.25 4.59
C ILE A 57 12.76 -3.05 3.31
N LYS A 58 11.74 -3.80 2.93
CA LYS A 58 11.71 -4.59 1.71
C LYS A 58 10.48 -4.27 0.89
N PHE A 59 10.58 -4.54 -0.41
CA PHE A 59 9.42 -4.40 -1.27
C PHE A 59 9.29 -5.56 -2.25
N LYS A 60 8.05 -5.79 -2.66
CA LYS A 60 7.69 -6.49 -3.90
C LYS A 60 6.93 -5.53 -4.78
N SER A 61 7.12 -5.64 -6.08
CA SER A 61 6.43 -4.80 -7.06
C SER A 61 6.02 -5.62 -8.25
N PHE A 62 4.82 -5.34 -8.72
CA PHE A 62 4.29 -5.84 -9.98
C PHE A 62 3.91 -4.62 -10.82
N GLY A 63 4.70 -4.33 -11.86
CA GLY A 63 4.47 -3.12 -12.64
C GLY A 63 5.60 -2.77 -13.58
N CYS A 64 5.57 -1.52 -14.07
CA CYS A 64 6.51 -1.02 -15.06
C CYS A 64 7.90 -0.70 -14.44
N ALA A 65 8.90 -0.45 -15.30
CA ALA A 65 10.26 -0.13 -14.86
C ALA A 65 10.32 1.07 -13.89
N SER A 66 9.48 2.11 -14.11
CA SER A 66 9.38 3.25 -13.18
C SER A 66 8.84 2.81 -11.83
N ASN A 67 7.87 1.90 -11.78
CA ASN A 67 7.28 1.44 -10.52
C ASN A 67 8.33 0.68 -9.68
N ILE A 68 9.08 -0.23 -10.31
CA ILE A 68 10.16 -0.97 -9.64
C ILE A 68 11.26 -0.01 -9.16
N ALA A 69 11.68 0.94 -10.00
CA ALA A 69 12.71 1.91 -9.63
C ALA A 69 12.26 2.85 -8.50
N THR A 70 11.00 3.32 -8.51
CA THR A 70 10.45 4.17 -7.43
C THR A 70 10.29 3.40 -6.12
N ALA A 71 9.85 2.15 -6.16
CA ALA A 71 9.78 1.29 -4.98
C ALA A 71 11.17 0.98 -4.43
N SER A 72 12.16 0.75 -5.30
CA SER A 72 13.54 0.54 -4.89
C SER A 72 14.12 1.77 -4.18
N ILE A 73 14.05 2.95 -4.80
CA ILE A 73 14.66 4.16 -4.24
C ILE A 73 13.97 4.62 -2.95
N ILE A 74 12.63 4.48 -2.83
CA ILE A 74 11.94 4.87 -1.59
C ILE A 74 12.40 4.03 -0.40
N THR A 75 12.75 2.75 -0.61
CA THR A 75 13.28 1.91 0.45
C THR A 75 14.68 2.37 0.89
N GLU A 76 15.52 2.84 -0.04
CA GLU A 76 16.83 3.39 0.30
C GLU A 76 16.70 4.72 1.07
N ILE A 77 15.78 5.60 0.66
CA ILE A 77 15.54 6.88 1.32
C ILE A 77 14.95 6.71 2.73
N ALA A 78 14.07 5.73 2.92
CA ALA A 78 13.36 5.51 4.18
C ALA A 78 14.17 4.72 5.22
N LYS A 79 15.05 3.83 4.79
CA LYS A 79 15.89 3.03 5.69
C LYS A 79 16.79 3.93 6.53
N GLY A 80 16.84 3.70 7.83
CA GLY A 80 17.61 4.49 8.79
C GLY A 80 16.92 5.78 9.26
N LYS A 81 15.74 6.14 8.70
CA LYS A 81 14.91 7.25 9.21
C LYS A 81 13.97 6.75 10.30
N THR A 82 13.55 7.66 11.15
CA THR A 82 12.41 7.39 12.03
C THR A 82 11.13 7.26 11.21
N VAL A 83 10.14 6.53 11.75
CA VAL A 83 8.82 6.41 11.10
C VAL A 83 8.19 7.76 10.82
N GLN A 84 8.38 8.74 11.73
CA GLN A 84 7.87 10.09 11.55
C GLN A 84 8.56 10.84 10.41
N GLU A 85 9.87 10.74 10.26
CA GLU A 85 10.62 11.34 9.15
C GLU A 85 10.23 10.68 7.83
N ALA A 86 10.10 9.35 7.80
CA ALA A 86 9.70 8.60 6.62
C ALA A 86 8.26 8.94 6.19
N LYS A 87 7.35 9.16 7.13
CA LYS A 87 5.96 9.58 6.87
C LYS A 87 5.87 10.97 6.21
N ASN A 88 6.85 11.84 6.46
CA ASN A 88 6.93 13.18 5.88
C ASN A 88 7.60 13.24 4.50
N LEU A 89 8.10 12.12 3.98
CA LEU A 89 8.67 12.06 2.64
C LEU A 89 7.64 12.43 1.56
N LYS A 90 8.12 13.15 0.55
CA LYS A 90 7.30 13.63 -0.57
C LYS A 90 7.71 12.92 -1.86
N TYR A 91 6.75 12.71 -2.75
CA TYR A 91 7.02 12.10 -4.06
C TYR A 91 8.07 12.87 -4.88
N SER A 92 8.15 14.20 -4.71
CA SER A 92 9.15 15.04 -5.40
C SER A 92 10.59 14.64 -5.05
N GLN A 93 10.85 14.24 -3.79
CA GLN A 93 12.17 13.75 -3.38
C GLN A 93 12.52 12.43 -4.06
N VAL A 94 11.54 11.53 -4.24
CA VAL A 94 11.72 10.28 -4.99
C VAL A 94 12.05 10.58 -6.46
N VAL A 95 11.34 11.52 -7.08
CA VAL A 95 11.58 11.95 -8.48
C VAL A 95 12.96 12.56 -8.63
N GLU A 96 13.37 13.43 -7.70
CA GLU A 96 14.68 14.08 -7.70
C GLU A 96 15.82 13.06 -7.56
N GLU A 97 15.70 12.13 -6.60
CA GLU A 97 16.67 11.07 -6.39
C GLU A 97 16.83 10.14 -7.60
N LEU A 98 15.78 9.95 -8.39
CA LEU A 98 15.82 9.19 -9.63
C LEU A 98 16.43 9.96 -10.81
N GLY A 99 16.78 11.25 -10.63
CA GLY A 99 17.23 12.12 -11.72
C GLY A 99 16.12 12.48 -12.70
N GLY A 100 14.85 12.48 -12.22
CA GLY A 100 13.65 12.79 -12.97
C GLY A 100 12.87 11.55 -13.44
N LEU A 101 11.57 11.76 -13.65
CA LEU A 101 10.67 10.81 -14.28
C LEU A 101 9.88 11.48 -15.39
N PRO A 102 9.52 10.76 -16.47
CA PRO A 102 8.56 11.26 -17.44
C PRO A 102 7.25 11.67 -16.76
N ALA A 103 6.62 12.76 -17.19
CA ALA A 103 5.41 13.30 -16.55
C ALA A 103 4.30 12.23 -16.39
N VAL A 104 4.14 11.36 -17.39
CA VAL A 104 3.20 10.24 -17.38
C VAL A 104 3.57 9.11 -16.39
N LYS A 105 4.74 9.17 -15.76
CA LYS A 105 5.25 8.18 -14.80
C LYS A 105 5.41 8.72 -13.38
N VAL A 106 5.10 9.98 -13.14
CA VAL A 106 5.13 10.58 -11.79
C VAL A 106 4.19 9.86 -10.82
N HIS A 107 3.07 9.29 -11.32
CA HIS A 107 2.15 8.51 -10.49
C HIS A 107 2.82 7.30 -9.81
N CYS A 108 3.88 6.71 -10.38
CA CYS A 108 4.62 5.62 -9.74
C CYS A 108 5.30 6.08 -8.44
N SER A 109 5.82 7.33 -8.39
CA SER A 109 6.40 7.89 -7.17
C SER A 109 5.33 8.21 -6.12
N ILE A 110 4.14 8.59 -6.54
CA ILE A 110 3.00 8.80 -5.64
C ILE A 110 2.58 7.46 -5.02
N LEU A 111 2.46 6.40 -5.83
CA LEU A 111 2.14 5.06 -5.36
C LEU A 111 3.17 4.55 -4.34
N ALA A 112 4.47 4.72 -4.62
CA ALA A 112 5.53 4.29 -3.69
C ALA A 112 5.44 5.03 -2.34
N ILE A 113 5.17 6.35 -2.34
CA ILE A 113 4.97 7.13 -1.11
C ILE A 113 3.71 6.68 -0.36
N GLN A 114 2.61 6.40 -1.07
CA GLN A 114 1.39 5.90 -0.45
C GLN A 114 1.63 4.54 0.21
N SER A 115 2.30 3.62 -0.48
CA SER A 115 2.64 2.30 0.07
C SER A 115 3.50 2.42 1.35
N LEU A 116 4.49 3.34 1.36
CA LEU A 116 5.31 3.58 2.55
C LEU A 116 4.48 4.12 3.72
N LYS A 117 3.63 5.13 3.47
CA LYS A 117 2.78 5.72 4.50
C LYS A 117 1.80 4.69 5.08
N ARG A 118 1.20 3.87 4.24
CA ARG A 118 0.29 2.81 4.68
C ARG A 118 1.00 1.71 5.49
N ALA A 119 2.21 1.32 5.09
CA ALA A 119 3.00 0.36 5.88
C ALA A 119 3.37 0.93 7.25
N ILE A 120 3.69 2.23 7.34
CA ILE A 120 3.92 2.92 8.61
C ILE A 120 2.62 3.01 9.43
N GLU A 121 1.49 3.36 8.82
CA GLU A 121 0.19 3.39 9.51
C GLU A 121 -0.18 2.01 10.09
N ASN A 122 0.04 0.94 9.33
CA ASN A 122 -0.17 -0.42 9.81
C ASN A 122 0.73 -0.74 11.03
N TYR A 123 2.00 -0.32 11.01
CA TYR A 123 2.90 -0.42 12.15
C TYR A 123 2.36 0.35 13.37
N GLU A 124 1.96 1.60 13.16
CA GLU A 124 1.42 2.46 14.23
C GLU A 124 0.13 1.88 14.83
N GLU A 125 -0.78 1.37 13.99
CA GLU A 125 -2.02 0.71 14.42
C GLU A 125 -1.74 -0.56 15.24
N LYS A 126 -0.86 -1.45 14.76
CA LYS A 126 -0.44 -2.66 15.47
C LYS A 126 0.14 -2.38 16.86
N ASN A 127 0.80 -1.25 17.04
CA ASN A 127 1.45 -0.87 18.28
C ASN A 127 0.63 0.15 19.11
N GLY A 128 -0.59 0.49 18.70
CA GLY A 128 -1.46 1.42 19.41
C GLY A 128 -0.95 2.87 19.45
N LEU A 129 -0.12 3.25 18.47
CA LEU A 129 0.50 4.59 18.37
C LEU A 129 -0.38 5.60 17.61
N VAL A 130 -1.48 5.14 17.00
CA VAL A 130 -2.42 6.00 16.29
C VAL A 130 -3.27 6.79 17.28
N PRO A 131 -3.40 8.12 17.13
CA PRO A 131 -4.32 8.91 17.92
C PRO A 131 -5.76 8.37 17.82
N LYS A 132 -6.45 8.24 18.97
CA LYS A 132 -7.84 7.75 19.01
C LYS A 132 -8.88 8.85 18.77
N ASP A 133 -8.49 9.94 18.18
CA ASP A 133 -9.31 11.11 17.85
C ASP A 133 -9.92 11.04 16.43
N THR A 134 -9.47 10.10 15.62
CA THR A 134 -9.98 9.89 14.25
C THR A 134 -10.69 8.54 14.17
N PRO A 135 -12.00 8.48 14.47
CA PRO A 135 -12.76 7.23 14.38
C PRO A 135 -12.88 6.76 12.91
N THR A 136 -13.11 5.47 12.79
CA THR A 136 -13.42 4.87 11.49
C THR A 136 -14.77 5.37 11.00
N ASP A 137 -14.78 6.04 9.85
CA ASP A 137 -15.98 6.50 9.16
C ASP A 137 -16.06 5.89 7.75
N GLU A 138 -17.18 6.14 7.08
CA GLU A 138 -17.41 5.61 5.73
C GLU A 138 -16.38 6.13 4.70
N ALA A 139 -15.88 7.35 4.88
CA ALA A 139 -14.88 7.93 3.99
C ALA A 139 -13.54 7.20 4.11
N LEU A 140 -13.07 6.95 5.34
CA LEU A 140 -11.88 6.17 5.62
C LEU A 140 -12.02 4.73 5.12
N ILE A 141 -13.19 4.10 5.33
CA ILE A 141 -13.44 2.74 4.85
C ILE A 141 -13.32 2.69 3.33
N LYS A 142 -13.98 3.60 2.62
CA LYS A 142 -13.91 3.66 1.15
C LYS A 142 -12.49 3.95 0.66
N GLU A 143 -11.75 4.82 1.33
CA GLU A 143 -10.36 5.12 0.98
C GLU A 143 -9.48 3.86 1.08
N ARG A 144 -9.59 3.11 2.18
CA ARG A 144 -8.83 1.86 2.37
C ARG A 144 -9.21 0.77 1.38
N LEU A 145 -10.50 0.65 1.05
CA LEU A 145 -10.99 -0.31 0.05
C LEU A 145 -10.54 0.02 -1.39
N ARG A 146 -10.13 1.26 -1.68
CA ARG A 146 -9.46 1.60 -2.95
C ARG A 146 -8.05 1.02 -3.06
N GLY A 147 -7.43 0.64 -1.95
CA GLY A 147 -6.16 -0.08 -1.94
C GLY A 147 -6.30 -1.59 -2.18
N VAL A 148 -7.51 -2.13 -2.23
CA VAL A 148 -7.77 -3.55 -2.53
C VAL A 148 -8.16 -3.69 -4.00
N ILE A 149 -7.40 -4.50 -4.74
CA ILE A 149 -7.60 -4.67 -6.19
C ILE A 149 -8.39 -5.95 -6.46
N ASP A 150 -9.42 -5.84 -7.29
CA ASP A 150 -10.10 -7.01 -7.87
C ASP A 150 -9.23 -7.62 -8.97
N PRO A 151 -8.71 -8.85 -8.78
CA PRO A 151 -7.84 -9.48 -9.76
C PRO A 151 -8.52 -9.79 -11.10
N ASN A 152 -9.88 -9.85 -11.12
CA ASN A 152 -10.61 -10.12 -12.36
C ASN A 152 -10.63 -8.90 -13.29
N THR A 153 -10.68 -7.69 -12.72
CA THR A 153 -10.84 -6.44 -13.48
C THR A 153 -9.61 -5.55 -13.46
N GLY A 154 -8.67 -5.78 -12.53
CA GLY A 154 -7.51 -4.92 -12.28
C GLY A 154 -7.89 -3.56 -11.70
N ARG A 155 -9.12 -3.37 -11.20
CA ARG A 155 -9.61 -2.14 -10.59
C ARG A 155 -9.75 -2.32 -9.09
N ASP A 156 -9.74 -1.21 -8.35
CA ASP A 156 -10.06 -1.24 -6.92
C ASP A 156 -11.53 -1.62 -6.68
N LEU A 157 -11.83 -2.10 -5.45
CA LEU A 157 -13.16 -2.58 -5.10
C LEU A 157 -14.25 -1.50 -5.18
N ILE A 158 -13.89 -0.23 -4.99
CA ILE A 158 -14.84 0.89 -5.10
C ILE A 158 -15.05 1.26 -6.58
N GLY A 159 -13.95 1.38 -7.35
CA GLY A 159 -13.98 1.72 -8.77
C GLY A 159 -14.62 0.63 -9.64
N SER A 160 -14.48 -0.65 -9.27
CA SER A 160 -15.14 -1.79 -9.92
C SER A 160 -16.62 -1.93 -9.55
N LYS A 161 -17.10 -1.18 -8.53
CA LYS A 161 -18.46 -1.29 -7.96
C LYS A 161 -18.75 -2.68 -7.36
N LEU A 162 -17.71 -3.38 -6.94
CA LEU A 162 -17.86 -4.64 -6.23
C LEU A 162 -18.42 -4.44 -4.83
N VAL A 163 -18.09 -3.33 -4.16
CA VAL A 163 -18.69 -2.99 -2.88
C VAL A 163 -20.12 -2.51 -3.09
N SER A 164 -21.07 -3.29 -2.61
CA SER A 164 -22.51 -3.01 -2.69
C SER A 164 -23.00 -2.17 -1.50
N LYS A 165 -22.53 -2.49 -0.29
CA LYS A 165 -22.92 -1.83 0.95
C LYS A 165 -21.80 -1.89 1.97
N ILE A 166 -21.71 -0.87 2.80
CA ILE A 166 -20.82 -0.78 3.96
C ILE A 166 -21.69 -0.48 5.17
N GLU A 167 -21.48 -1.20 6.28
CA GLU A 167 -22.08 -0.93 7.57
C GLU A 167 -20.97 -0.90 8.61
N PHE A 168 -20.98 0.11 9.48
CA PHE A 168 -20.09 0.18 10.61
C PHE A 168 -20.88 0.62 11.85
N ASN A 169 -21.11 -0.31 12.78
CA ASN A 169 -21.89 -0.07 13.99
C ASN A 169 -21.21 -0.76 15.18
N ASP A 170 -21.06 -0.05 16.29
CA ASP A 170 -20.51 -0.56 17.56
C ASP A 170 -19.15 -1.28 17.44
N GLY A 171 -18.35 -0.87 16.42
CA GLY A 171 -17.05 -1.47 16.11
C GLY A 171 -17.13 -2.72 15.23
N VAL A 172 -18.29 -3.08 14.72
CA VAL A 172 -18.45 -4.16 13.76
C VAL A 172 -18.53 -3.58 12.34
N LEU A 173 -17.53 -3.89 11.52
CA LEU A 173 -17.47 -3.50 10.11
C LEU A 173 -18.00 -4.63 9.24
N LYS A 174 -19.08 -4.35 8.48
CA LYS A 174 -19.61 -5.29 7.48
C LYS A 174 -19.47 -4.71 6.08
N ILE A 175 -18.84 -5.47 5.20
CA ILE A 175 -18.63 -5.11 3.81
C ILE A 175 -19.32 -6.13 2.93
N TYR A 176 -20.28 -5.67 2.13
CA TYR A 176 -21.07 -6.51 1.23
C TYR A 176 -20.50 -6.40 -0.18
N LEU A 177 -20.13 -7.54 -0.77
CA LEU A 177 -19.53 -7.62 -2.09
C LEU A 177 -20.45 -8.29 -3.10
N ASN A 178 -20.62 -7.68 -4.27
CA ASN A 178 -21.26 -8.28 -5.44
C ASN A 178 -20.32 -9.29 -6.10
N LEU A 179 -19.97 -10.32 -5.37
CA LEU A 179 -19.07 -11.39 -5.79
C LEU A 179 -19.56 -12.71 -5.21
N LYS A 180 -19.46 -13.79 -5.98
CA LYS A 180 -19.79 -15.12 -5.48
C LYS A 180 -18.73 -15.60 -4.49
N ASP A 181 -19.17 -16.29 -3.45
CA ASP A 181 -18.28 -16.88 -2.44
C ASP A 181 -17.34 -17.96 -3.04
N ASN A 182 -17.79 -18.64 -4.11
CA ASN A 182 -16.98 -19.63 -4.83
C ASN A 182 -16.08 -19.03 -5.92
N ASN A 183 -15.99 -17.69 -6.02
CA ASN A 183 -15.02 -17.04 -6.91
C ASN A 183 -13.60 -17.37 -6.45
N GLN A 184 -12.73 -17.70 -7.39
CA GLN A 184 -11.35 -18.11 -7.10
C GLN A 184 -10.53 -17.07 -6.29
N PHE A 185 -10.93 -15.81 -6.31
CA PHE A 185 -10.27 -14.71 -5.59
C PHE A 185 -11.02 -14.25 -4.32
N ALA A 186 -12.19 -14.84 -4.02
CA ALA A 186 -13.03 -14.40 -2.91
C ALA A 186 -12.28 -14.41 -1.58
N ASN A 187 -11.55 -15.48 -1.28
CA ASN A 187 -10.78 -15.59 -0.05
C ASN A 187 -9.62 -14.57 0.00
N ALA A 188 -8.88 -14.39 -1.09
CA ALA A 188 -7.79 -13.42 -1.15
C ALA A 188 -8.30 -11.98 -0.94
N ILE A 189 -9.40 -11.61 -1.60
CA ILE A 189 -10.04 -10.29 -1.42
C ILE A 189 -10.51 -10.11 0.03
N LYS A 190 -11.10 -11.14 0.63
CA LYS A 190 -11.53 -11.11 2.03
C LYS A 190 -10.35 -10.90 2.99
N GLU A 191 -9.28 -11.64 2.82
CA GLU A 191 -8.07 -11.52 3.63
C GLU A 191 -7.46 -10.12 3.51
N GLU A 192 -7.35 -9.61 2.28
CA GLU A 192 -6.82 -8.27 2.02
C GLU A 192 -7.71 -7.18 2.64
N ILE A 193 -9.04 -7.32 2.60
CA ILE A 193 -9.95 -6.41 3.31
C ILE A 193 -9.71 -6.46 4.82
N ILE A 194 -9.59 -7.65 5.40
CA ILE A 194 -9.35 -7.82 6.84
C ILE A 194 -8.06 -7.12 7.24
N GLU A 195 -6.97 -7.33 6.49
CA GLU A 195 -5.66 -6.69 6.74
C GLU A 195 -5.74 -5.15 6.79
N LYS A 196 -6.64 -4.53 6.00
CA LYS A 196 -6.80 -3.07 5.99
C LYS A 196 -7.41 -2.51 7.29
N PHE A 197 -8.08 -3.33 8.11
CA PHE A 197 -8.86 -2.83 9.26
C PHE A 197 -8.59 -3.55 10.59
N GLU A 198 -7.94 -4.71 10.61
CA GLU A 198 -7.81 -5.58 11.78
C GLU A 198 -7.09 -4.92 12.97
N TYR A 199 -6.24 -3.92 12.73
CA TYR A 199 -5.50 -3.21 13.77
C TYR A 199 -6.10 -1.83 14.11
N ARG A 200 -7.24 -1.47 13.55
CA ARG A 200 -7.92 -0.23 13.90
C ARG A 200 -8.46 -0.31 15.32
N TRP A 201 -8.14 0.71 16.13
CA TRP A 201 -8.47 0.77 17.56
C TRP A 201 -9.97 0.71 17.85
N ASP A 202 -10.83 1.12 16.90
CA ASP A 202 -12.28 1.18 17.02
C ASP A 202 -13.01 0.05 16.25
N VAL A 203 -12.27 -0.82 15.57
CA VAL A 203 -12.81 -2.00 14.87
C VAL A 203 -12.61 -3.24 15.75
N LYS A 204 -13.70 -3.91 16.09
CA LYS A 204 -13.73 -5.12 16.95
C LYS A 204 -13.93 -6.39 16.14
N ALA A 205 -14.65 -6.28 15.04
CA ALA A 205 -14.94 -7.41 14.15
C ALA A 205 -15.11 -6.92 12.71
N ILE A 206 -14.74 -7.78 11.75
CA ILE A 206 -14.84 -7.51 10.32
C ILE A 206 -15.56 -8.69 9.67
N ASP A 207 -16.69 -8.41 9.06
CA ASP A 207 -17.49 -9.37 8.29
C ASP A 207 -17.47 -9.00 6.80
N VAL A 208 -16.98 -9.89 5.95
CA VAL A 208 -17.10 -9.75 4.49
C VAL A 208 -18.17 -10.69 4.00
N VAL A 209 -19.23 -10.12 3.44
CA VAL A 209 -20.44 -10.83 2.99
C VAL A 209 -20.47 -10.87 1.47
N PHE A 210 -20.52 -12.05 0.90
CA PHE A 210 -20.67 -12.27 -0.53
C PHE A 210 -22.16 -12.40 -0.87
N LEU A 211 -22.65 -11.60 -1.86
CA LEU A 211 -24.09 -11.48 -2.18
C LEU A 211 -24.55 -12.29 -3.39
N ALA A 212 -23.66 -12.78 -4.23
CA ALA A 212 -24.00 -13.42 -5.49
C ALA A 212 -23.46 -14.85 -5.61
#